data_7c5ecaed57dc4b503604c42aa19c1be9
#
_entry.id   7c5ecaed57dc4b503604c42aa19c1be9
#
_cell.length_a   1.000
_cell.length_b   1.000
_cell.length_c   1.000
_cell.angle_alpha   90.00
_cell.angle_beta   90.00
_cell.angle_gamma   90.00
#
_symmetry.space_group_name_H-M   'P 1'
#
loop_
_entity.id
_entity.type
_entity.pdbx_description
1 polymer ?
#
loop_
_entity_poly.entity_id
_entity_poly.type
_entity_poly.pdbx_seq_one_letter_code
_entity_poly.pdbx_strand_id
1 'polypeptide(L)'
;RLSLVGSEMCIRDRVRTVPFNLIDSEIGESWPIPITVIHGVRPGPTVTLLGAIHGNELVGPQALTFMQSNQILGSEKAIDVNTMSGTLRIVPIVNLPGYRTRTRYTPDGRDLNRYFPGKSGGNTTQRIARRIWNKIIKSSDYVIDLHSAASGRTNLPHIRANLAHPKSSMLARSFGTEVLLDGLGPRGSLRRVSNEFEIGCITFEGGGANSIDSDAVQIATYGILNVLRSLRMIPGYPSSPRFRLLASGSVWIRSDHGGLLDVLAPVGSLIESDEVVATVTDPEHARESVEIRAPSRGLL
;
A
#
# COMPACT_ATOMS: atom_id res chain seq x y z
N ARG A 1 0.15 11.39 28.12
CA ARG A 1 1.17 11.14 27.08
C ARG A 1 1.34 9.63 26.96
N LEU A 2 0.50 8.98 26.19
CA LEU A 2 0.74 7.60 25.79
C LEU A 2 1.75 7.64 24.62
N SER A 3 3.01 7.48 24.91
CA SER A 3 3.99 7.06 23.92
C SER A 3 3.65 5.60 23.59
N LEU A 4 3.35 5.29 22.35
CA LEU A 4 3.16 3.90 21.88
C LEU A 4 4.41 3.03 22.14
N VAL A 5 5.51 3.64 22.56
CA VAL A 5 6.80 2.98 22.83
C VAL A 5 7.03 2.74 24.33
N GLY A 6 6.44 3.52 25.23
CA GLY A 6 6.79 3.49 26.65
C GLY A 6 5.86 2.70 27.55
N SER A 7 4.62 2.41 27.16
CA SER A 7 3.67 1.64 27.97
C SER A 7 3.60 0.16 27.64
N GLU A 8 4.33 -0.27 26.62
CA GLU A 8 4.28 -1.63 26.05
C GLU A 8 5.17 -2.62 26.78
N MET A 9 6.04 -2.15 27.65
CA MET A 9 7.12 -2.96 28.21
C MET A 9 6.75 -3.82 29.41
N CYS A 10 5.55 -3.66 29.97
CA CYS A 10 5.04 -4.52 31.05
C CYS A 10 3.90 -5.39 30.53
N ILE A 11 4.18 -6.38 29.68
CA ILE A 11 3.18 -6.96 28.83
C ILE A 11 2.75 -8.33 29.28
N ARG A 12 1.53 -8.42 29.75
CA ARG A 12 0.75 -9.66 29.77
C ARG A 12 0.01 -9.90 28.45
N ASP A 13 -0.34 -8.84 27.72
CA ASP A 13 -1.08 -8.95 26.44
C ASP A 13 -0.15 -8.63 25.26
N ARG A 14 0.25 -9.65 24.53
CA ARG A 14 1.14 -9.54 23.38
C ARG A 14 0.43 -9.10 22.09
N VAL A 15 -0.88 -9.09 22.08
CA VAL A 15 -1.72 -8.57 20.99
C VAL A 15 -2.69 -7.56 21.58
N ARG A 16 -2.64 -6.32 21.08
CA ARG A 16 -3.51 -5.24 21.53
C ARG A 16 -3.96 -4.35 20.39
N THR A 17 -5.25 -4.06 20.33
CA THR A 17 -5.77 -3.01 19.44
C THR A 17 -5.99 -1.74 20.25
N VAL A 18 -5.36 -0.65 19.79
CA VAL A 18 -5.40 0.66 20.44
C VAL A 18 -6.07 1.66 19.50
N PRO A 19 -7.09 2.41 19.96
CA PRO A 19 -7.63 3.51 19.19
C PRO A 19 -6.60 4.65 19.13
N PHE A 20 -6.28 5.09 17.91
CA PHE A 20 -5.41 6.24 17.68
C PHE A 20 -6.24 7.38 17.09
N ASN A 21 -6.40 8.46 17.86
CA ASN A 21 -7.13 9.61 17.36
C ASN A 21 -6.35 10.31 16.25
N LEU A 22 -6.87 10.22 15.01
CA LEU A 22 -6.25 10.76 13.82
C LEU A 22 -6.37 12.29 13.78
N ILE A 23 -7.61 12.77 13.90
CA ILE A 23 -7.99 14.20 13.92
C ILE A 23 -9.43 14.30 14.44
N ASP A 24 -9.83 15.46 14.89
CA ASP A 24 -11.21 15.72 15.24
C ASP A 24 -11.97 16.26 14.02
N SER A 25 -13.26 15.93 13.89
CA SER A 25 -14.15 16.45 12.87
C SER A 25 -14.48 17.93 13.11
N GLU A 26 -15.22 18.55 12.19
CA GLU A 26 -15.67 19.94 12.28
C GLU A 26 -16.59 20.21 13.49
N ILE A 27 -17.22 19.15 14.01
CA ILE A 27 -18.09 19.22 15.22
C ILE A 27 -17.39 18.70 16.46
N GLY A 28 -16.07 18.51 16.42
CA GLY A 28 -15.26 18.06 17.56
C GLY A 28 -15.30 16.57 17.86
N GLU A 29 -15.94 15.76 17.01
CA GLU A 29 -15.88 14.30 17.15
C GLU A 29 -14.50 13.76 16.79
N SER A 30 -13.96 12.88 17.61
CA SER A 30 -12.71 12.19 17.32
C SER A 30 -12.87 11.15 16.22
N TRP A 31 -11.90 11.09 15.29
CA TRP A 31 -11.80 10.03 14.29
C TRP A 31 -10.69 9.04 14.67
N PRO A 32 -10.99 8.09 15.56
CA PRO A 32 -10.02 7.08 15.96
C PRO A 32 -9.87 6.03 14.86
N ILE A 33 -8.62 5.73 14.52
CA ILE A 33 -8.27 4.57 13.70
C ILE A 33 -7.74 3.44 14.60
N PRO A 34 -8.12 2.19 14.37
CA PRO A 34 -7.60 1.08 15.15
C PRO A 34 -6.17 0.75 14.69
N ILE A 35 -5.26 0.62 15.64
CA ILE A 35 -3.91 0.11 15.44
C ILE A 35 -3.78 -1.17 16.22
N THR A 36 -3.62 -2.30 15.53
CA THR A 36 -3.28 -3.57 16.18
C THR A 36 -1.78 -3.70 16.29
N VAL A 37 -1.31 -3.89 17.51
CA VAL A 37 0.11 -4.15 17.81
C VAL A 37 0.24 -5.60 18.25
N ILE A 38 1.12 -6.33 17.57
CA ILE A 38 1.51 -7.70 17.90
C ILE A 38 2.98 -7.67 18.29
N HIS A 39 3.28 -8.04 19.53
CA HIS A 39 4.65 -8.05 20.05
C HIS A 39 5.11 -9.47 20.32
N GLY A 40 6.13 -9.90 19.60
CA GLY A 40 6.72 -11.23 19.74
C GLY A 40 7.52 -11.42 21.02
N VAL A 41 7.78 -12.66 21.40
CA VAL A 41 8.57 -13.00 22.60
C VAL A 41 10.04 -12.67 22.45
N ARG A 42 10.55 -12.55 21.22
CA ARG A 42 11.99 -12.33 20.95
C ARG A 42 12.24 -10.94 20.39
N PRO A 43 13.40 -10.35 20.67
CA PRO A 43 13.80 -9.10 20.02
C PRO A 43 13.80 -9.25 18.50
N GLY A 44 13.49 -8.17 17.80
CA GLY A 44 13.46 -8.14 16.33
C GLY A 44 13.00 -6.78 15.82
N PRO A 45 12.87 -6.63 14.50
CA PRO A 45 12.49 -5.35 13.90
C PRO A 45 11.02 -4.99 14.14
N THR A 46 10.72 -3.71 13.98
CA THR A 46 9.36 -3.19 13.95
C THR A 46 8.92 -3.02 12.50
N VAL A 47 7.89 -3.78 12.10
CA VAL A 47 7.26 -3.69 10.78
C VAL A 47 5.89 -3.05 10.93
N THR A 48 5.60 -2.04 10.11
CA THR A 48 4.30 -1.38 10.07
C THR A 48 3.61 -1.66 8.73
N LEU A 49 2.39 -2.16 8.80
CA LEU A 49 1.52 -2.46 7.66
C LEU A 49 0.42 -1.41 7.59
N LEU A 50 0.25 -0.79 6.43
CA LEU A 50 -0.73 0.28 6.21
C LEU A 50 -1.66 -0.07 5.06
N GLY A 51 -2.94 0.22 5.23
CA GLY A 51 -3.94 0.16 4.18
C GLY A 51 -4.75 1.45 4.13
N ALA A 52 -5.41 1.70 3.01
CA ALA A 52 -6.29 2.84 2.80
C ALA A 52 -5.69 4.20 3.19
N ILE A 53 -4.44 4.49 2.77
CA ILE A 53 -3.94 5.88 2.68
C ILE A 53 -4.85 6.67 1.73
N HIS A 54 -5.33 6.03 0.66
CA HIS A 54 -6.44 6.48 -0.13
C HIS A 54 -7.69 5.71 0.30
N GLY A 55 -8.74 6.44 0.72
CA GLY A 55 -9.87 5.83 1.40
C GLY A 55 -10.73 4.89 0.56
N ASN A 56 -10.64 4.97 -0.76
CA ASN A 56 -11.39 4.12 -1.69
C ASN A 56 -10.60 2.89 -2.19
N GLU A 57 -9.39 2.64 -1.67
CA GLU A 57 -8.55 1.50 -2.04
C GLU A 57 -8.72 0.38 -1.01
N LEU A 58 -9.44 -0.71 -1.38
CA LEU A 58 -9.97 -1.69 -0.43
C LEU A 58 -9.15 -2.98 -0.30
N VAL A 59 -8.24 -3.26 -1.23
CA VAL A 59 -7.38 -4.47 -1.19
C VAL A 59 -6.52 -4.48 0.07
N GLY A 60 -5.88 -3.36 0.40
CA GLY A 60 -5.06 -3.23 1.60
C GLY A 60 -5.85 -3.48 2.89
N PRO A 61 -6.96 -2.78 3.16
CA PRO A 61 -7.82 -3.06 4.31
C PRO A 61 -8.24 -4.52 4.45
N GLN A 62 -8.63 -5.16 3.34
CA GLN A 62 -9.05 -6.57 3.36
C GLN A 62 -7.88 -7.50 3.69
N ALA A 63 -6.73 -7.33 3.07
CA ALA A 63 -5.54 -8.13 3.37
C ALA A 63 -5.10 -7.97 4.83
N LEU A 64 -5.14 -6.75 5.36
CA LEU A 64 -4.78 -6.47 6.75
C LEU A 64 -5.82 -7.00 7.76
N THR A 65 -7.09 -7.08 7.38
CA THR A 65 -8.10 -7.75 8.21
C THR A 65 -7.80 -9.24 8.35
N PHE A 66 -7.38 -9.91 7.27
CA PHE A 66 -6.92 -11.31 7.36
C PHE A 66 -5.69 -11.46 8.26
N MET A 67 -4.75 -10.54 8.18
CA MET A 67 -3.57 -10.52 9.06
C MET A 67 -3.94 -10.34 10.54
N GLN A 68 -4.92 -9.48 10.86
CA GLN A 68 -5.39 -9.25 12.22
C GLN A 68 -6.16 -10.42 12.80
N SER A 69 -7.06 -11.03 12.02
CA SER A 69 -7.86 -12.19 12.45
C SER A 69 -7.03 -13.47 12.52
N ASN A 70 -5.81 -13.43 11.96
CA ASN A 70 -4.94 -14.59 11.79
C ASN A 70 -5.63 -15.75 11.04
N GLN A 71 -6.67 -15.41 10.26
CA GLN A 71 -7.43 -16.31 9.38
C GLN A 71 -6.86 -16.23 7.97
N ILE A 72 -5.70 -16.80 7.77
CA ILE A 72 -5.15 -16.90 6.42
C ILE A 72 -5.71 -18.16 5.78
N LEU A 73 -6.37 -17.97 4.64
CA LEU A 73 -7.08 -18.97 3.84
C LEU A 73 -6.55 -20.42 4.04
N GLY A 74 -7.27 -21.20 4.85
CA GLY A 74 -7.07 -22.65 4.98
C GLY A 74 -5.88 -23.12 5.82
N SER A 75 -5.19 -22.26 6.55
CA SER A 75 -4.02 -22.63 7.35
C SER A 75 -4.13 -22.27 8.83
N GLU A 76 -3.35 -22.98 9.64
CA GLU A 76 -3.07 -22.65 11.04
C GLU A 76 -2.59 -21.20 11.19
N LYS A 77 -2.69 -20.64 12.39
CA LYS A 77 -2.27 -19.27 12.73
C LYS A 77 -0.90 -18.93 12.13
N ALA A 78 -0.89 -18.10 11.09
CA ALA A 78 0.36 -17.70 10.43
C ALA A 78 1.27 -16.85 11.32
N ILE A 79 0.67 -16.15 12.32
CA ILE A 79 1.39 -15.32 13.29
C ILE A 79 1.09 -15.87 14.69
N ASP A 80 2.09 -16.54 15.25
CA ASP A 80 2.07 -16.97 16.64
C ASP A 80 3.03 -16.08 17.45
N VAL A 81 2.48 -15.33 18.38
CA VAL A 81 3.24 -14.42 19.25
C VAL A 81 4.34 -15.13 20.04
N ASN A 82 4.15 -16.44 20.36
CA ASN A 82 5.10 -17.23 21.14
C ASN A 82 6.32 -17.65 20.33
N THR A 83 6.25 -17.59 19.00
CA THR A 83 7.38 -17.89 18.10
C THR A 83 7.88 -16.66 17.36
N MET A 84 7.13 -15.55 17.40
CA MET A 84 7.42 -14.31 16.70
C MET A 84 8.60 -13.56 17.33
N SER A 85 9.37 -12.87 16.46
CA SER A 85 10.40 -11.91 16.83
C SER A 85 10.00 -10.50 16.39
N GLY A 86 10.27 -9.48 17.23
CA GLY A 86 10.01 -8.09 16.92
C GLY A 86 8.55 -7.66 17.12
N THR A 87 8.18 -6.58 16.45
CA THR A 87 6.86 -5.96 16.59
C THR A 87 6.19 -5.78 15.23
N LEU A 88 4.93 -6.18 15.12
CA LEU A 88 4.10 -5.93 13.96
C LEU A 88 3.01 -4.92 14.33
N ARG A 89 2.91 -3.83 13.58
CA ARG A 89 1.82 -2.84 13.69
C ARG A 89 0.95 -2.94 12.45
N ILE A 90 -0.36 -3.08 12.64
CA ILE A 90 -1.33 -3.22 11.55
C ILE A 90 -2.32 -2.08 11.64
N VAL A 91 -2.40 -1.27 10.60
CA VAL A 91 -3.31 -0.13 10.45
C VAL A 91 -4.12 -0.31 9.17
N PRO A 92 -5.26 -1.00 9.22
CA PRO A 92 -6.03 -1.33 8.02
C PRO A 92 -6.56 -0.11 7.29
N ILE A 93 -6.91 0.95 8.03
CA ILE A 93 -7.51 2.16 7.48
C ILE A 93 -6.78 3.37 8.04
N VAL A 94 -5.88 3.93 7.23
CA VAL A 94 -5.11 5.14 7.61
C VAL A 94 -5.93 6.41 7.41
N ASN A 95 -6.64 6.54 6.29
CA ASN A 95 -7.49 7.68 5.96
C ASN A 95 -8.96 7.35 6.23
N LEU A 96 -9.34 7.30 7.51
CA LEU A 96 -10.71 6.96 7.90
C LEU A 96 -11.78 7.90 7.30
N PRO A 97 -11.59 9.23 7.23
CA PRO A 97 -12.56 10.09 6.57
C PRO A 97 -12.79 9.74 5.11
N GLY A 98 -11.70 9.60 4.34
CA GLY A 98 -11.76 9.18 2.94
C GLY A 98 -12.38 7.80 2.76
N TYR A 99 -12.10 6.85 3.67
CA TYR A 99 -12.71 5.52 3.65
C TYR A 99 -14.23 5.57 3.82
N ARG A 100 -14.73 6.36 4.76
CA ARG A 100 -16.17 6.53 5.00
C ARG A 100 -16.90 7.13 3.81
N THR A 101 -16.27 8.07 3.12
CA THR A 101 -16.84 8.76 1.96
C THR A 101 -16.49 8.12 0.61
N ARG A 102 -15.79 6.97 0.63
CA ARG A 102 -15.34 6.27 -0.59
C ARG A 102 -14.53 7.15 -1.53
N THR A 103 -13.72 8.04 -0.98
CA THR A 103 -12.86 8.94 -1.75
C THR A 103 -11.37 8.66 -1.49
N ARG A 104 -10.57 8.99 -2.48
CA ARG A 104 -9.10 8.96 -2.39
C ARG A 104 -8.57 9.94 -1.34
N TYR A 105 -9.22 11.06 -1.20
CA TYR A 105 -8.71 12.26 -0.56
C TYR A 105 -9.04 12.34 0.94
N THR A 106 -8.31 13.21 1.64
CA THR A 106 -8.64 13.67 2.98
C THR A 106 -9.76 14.72 2.94
N PRO A 107 -10.36 15.13 4.08
CA PRO A 107 -11.51 16.04 4.10
C PRO A 107 -11.31 17.37 3.38
N ASP A 108 -10.08 17.85 3.31
CA ASP A 108 -9.73 19.09 2.60
C ASP A 108 -9.39 18.87 1.11
N GLY A 109 -9.79 17.72 0.52
CA GLY A 109 -9.67 17.42 -0.90
C GLY A 109 -8.25 17.13 -1.39
N ARG A 110 -7.32 16.80 -0.49
CA ARG A 110 -5.90 16.59 -0.82
C ARG A 110 -5.50 15.12 -0.75
N ASP A 111 -4.53 14.74 -1.57
CA ASP A 111 -3.92 13.40 -1.57
C ASP A 111 -2.93 13.28 -0.40
N LEU A 112 -3.30 12.50 0.63
CA LEU A 112 -2.47 12.30 1.82
C LEU A 112 -1.04 11.82 1.46
N ASN A 113 -0.91 11.01 0.40
CA ASN A 113 0.37 10.46 -0.06
C ASN A 113 1.21 11.46 -0.88
N ARG A 114 1.03 12.77 -0.62
CA ARG A 114 1.83 13.89 -1.14
C ARG A 114 2.30 14.82 -0.03
N TYR A 115 1.94 14.50 1.22
CA TYR A 115 2.14 15.44 2.33
C TYR A 115 2.98 14.91 3.48
N PHE A 116 3.52 13.68 3.40
CA PHE A 116 4.48 13.21 4.40
C PHE A 116 5.77 14.02 4.37
N PRO A 117 6.44 14.24 5.52
CA PRO A 117 6.10 13.83 6.89
C PRO A 117 5.07 14.74 7.59
N GLY A 118 4.48 15.70 6.88
CA GLY A 118 3.47 16.62 7.39
C GLY A 118 4.02 17.80 8.20
N LYS A 119 3.10 18.69 8.61
CA LYS A 119 3.40 19.88 9.42
C LYS A 119 2.35 20.04 10.53
N SER A 120 2.76 20.43 11.75
CA SER A 120 1.84 20.63 12.88
C SER A 120 0.92 21.84 12.71
N GLY A 121 1.40 22.93 12.12
CA GLY A 121 0.64 24.15 11.84
C GLY A 121 0.08 24.22 10.40
N GLY A 122 0.03 23.12 9.68
CA GLY A 122 -0.42 23.06 8.30
C GLY A 122 -1.93 22.84 8.14
N ASN A 123 -2.36 22.64 6.89
CA ASN A 123 -3.74 22.24 6.59
C ASN A 123 -4.08 20.86 7.18
N THR A 124 -5.35 20.47 7.05
CA THR A 124 -5.85 19.20 7.63
C THR A 124 -5.03 18.00 7.21
N THR A 125 -4.74 17.86 5.91
CA THR A 125 -3.91 16.77 5.37
C THR A 125 -2.49 16.77 5.95
N GLN A 126 -1.86 17.94 6.06
CA GLN A 126 -0.52 18.06 6.64
C GLN A 126 -0.49 17.67 8.12
N ARG A 127 -1.52 18.02 8.88
CA ARG A 127 -1.65 17.65 10.30
C ARG A 127 -1.88 16.14 10.46
N ILE A 128 -2.74 15.55 9.62
CA ILE A 128 -2.96 14.09 9.57
C ILE A 128 -1.64 13.38 9.25
N ALA A 129 -0.96 13.76 8.17
CA ALA A 129 0.33 13.19 7.79
C ALA A 129 1.36 13.29 8.93
N ARG A 130 1.44 14.44 9.62
CA ARG A 130 2.35 14.66 10.74
C ARG A 130 2.07 13.75 11.93
N ARG A 131 0.80 13.50 12.24
CA ARG A 131 0.42 12.60 13.34
C ARG A 131 0.76 11.15 13.02
N ILE A 132 0.41 10.69 11.80
CA ILE A 132 0.75 9.35 11.33
C ILE A 132 2.26 9.16 11.34
N TRP A 133 3.01 10.10 10.76
CA TRP A 133 4.47 10.04 10.73
C TRP A 133 5.08 9.91 12.12
N ASN A 134 4.76 10.83 13.02
CA ASN A 134 5.38 10.88 14.33
C ASN A 134 5.01 9.73 15.27
N LYS A 135 3.81 9.19 15.12
CA LYS A 135 3.26 8.22 16.08
C LYS A 135 3.30 6.78 15.58
N ILE A 136 3.34 6.59 14.26
CA ILE A 136 3.22 5.25 13.66
C ILE A 136 4.48 4.93 12.87
N ILE A 137 4.92 5.82 11.96
CA ILE A 137 5.95 5.50 10.97
C ILE A 137 7.37 5.68 11.49
N LYS A 138 7.66 6.82 12.12
CA LYS A 138 9.03 7.23 12.48
C LYS A 138 9.79 6.22 13.34
N SER A 139 9.09 5.39 14.10
CA SER A 139 9.67 4.34 14.94
C SER A 139 9.63 2.94 14.33
N SER A 140 9.38 2.84 13.01
CA SER A 140 9.42 1.58 12.27
C SER A 140 10.80 1.36 11.65
N ASP A 141 11.22 0.12 11.55
CA ASP A 141 12.38 -0.28 10.73
C ASP A 141 11.97 -0.48 9.27
N TYR A 142 10.71 -0.96 9.08
CA TYR A 142 10.14 -1.30 7.79
C TYR A 142 8.67 -0.91 7.72
N VAL A 143 8.24 -0.53 6.52
CA VAL A 143 6.84 -0.17 6.21
C VAL A 143 6.40 -0.85 4.91
N ILE A 144 5.22 -1.44 4.94
CA ILE A 144 4.53 -1.95 3.76
C ILE A 144 3.24 -1.17 3.61
N ASP A 145 3.12 -0.43 2.51
CA ASP A 145 1.98 0.42 2.18
C ASP A 145 1.17 -0.23 1.06
N LEU A 146 -0.07 -0.61 1.36
CA LEU A 146 -0.93 -1.38 0.47
C LEU A 146 -1.93 -0.48 -0.24
N HIS A 147 -1.85 -0.47 -1.56
CA HIS A 147 -2.66 0.34 -2.47
C HIS A 147 -3.41 -0.49 -3.51
N SER A 148 -4.38 0.15 -4.14
CA SER A 148 -5.02 -0.27 -5.38
C SER A 148 -4.94 0.85 -6.41
N ALA A 149 -5.40 0.60 -7.64
CA ALA A 149 -5.48 1.63 -8.65
C ALA A 149 -6.49 2.72 -8.26
N ALA A 150 -6.32 3.93 -8.79
CA ALA A 150 -7.30 4.99 -8.68
C ALA A 150 -8.61 4.62 -9.39
N SER A 151 -9.71 5.35 -9.09
CA SER A 151 -11.03 5.12 -9.71
C SER A 151 -10.96 5.00 -11.24
N GLY A 152 -11.69 4.04 -11.79
CA GLY A 152 -11.72 3.75 -13.22
C GLY A 152 -10.49 3.02 -13.77
N ARG A 153 -9.64 2.47 -12.90
CA ARG A 153 -8.39 1.78 -13.28
C ARG A 153 -8.24 0.48 -12.52
N THR A 154 -7.40 -0.41 -13.08
CA THR A 154 -6.97 -1.65 -12.44
C THR A 154 -5.46 -1.77 -12.54
N ASN A 155 -4.81 -2.18 -11.47
CA ASN A 155 -3.38 -2.48 -11.44
C ASN A 155 -3.14 -3.98 -11.47
N LEU A 156 -2.23 -4.42 -12.34
CA LEU A 156 -1.57 -5.71 -12.16
C LEU A 156 -0.85 -5.70 -10.80
N PRO A 157 -0.93 -6.76 -9.98
CA PRO A 157 -0.22 -6.81 -8.71
C PRO A 157 1.29 -6.63 -8.88
N HIS A 158 1.83 -5.56 -8.30
CA HIS A 158 3.25 -5.23 -8.37
C HIS A 158 3.76 -4.50 -7.13
N ILE A 159 5.06 -4.48 -6.95
CA ILE A 159 5.72 -3.68 -5.92
C ILE A 159 6.40 -2.46 -6.55
N ARG A 160 6.19 -1.30 -5.95
CA ARG A 160 6.97 -0.10 -6.21
C ARG A 160 7.97 0.12 -5.07
N ALA A 161 9.24 0.25 -5.41
CA ALA A 161 10.31 0.44 -4.44
C ALA A 161 11.44 1.30 -4.99
N ASN A 162 12.18 1.97 -4.13
CA ASN A 162 13.50 2.48 -4.45
C ASN A 162 14.50 1.33 -4.27
N LEU A 163 14.90 0.70 -5.37
CA LEU A 163 15.79 -0.46 -5.34
C LEU A 163 17.25 -0.11 -5.03
N ALA A 164 17.61 1.15 -5.11
CA ALA A 164 18.91 1.64 -4.63
C ALA A 164 18.99 1.73 -3.09
N HIS A 165 17.84 1.78 -2.41
CA HIS A 165 17.79 1.77 -0.94
C HIS A 165 17.83 0.32 -0.42
N PRO A 166 18.87 -0.11 0.33
CA PRO A 166 19.08 -1.53 0.64
C PRO A 166 17.91 -2.21 1.34
N LYS A 167 17.33 -1.56 2.36
CA LYS A 167 16.18 -2.11 3.08
C LYS A 167 14.94 -2.25 2.20
N SER A 168 14.65 -1.26 1.34
CA SER A 168 13.51 -1.31 0.43
C SER A 168 13.70 -2.35 -0.68
N SER A 169 14.91 -2.47 -1.21
CA SER A 169 15.26 -3.51 -2.19
C SER A 169 15.06 -4.92 -1.61
N MET A 170 15.50 -5.13 -0.38
CA MET A 170 15.31 -6.40 0.32
C MET A 170 13.81 -6.72 0.50
N LEU A 171 13.00 -5.75 0.99
CA LEU A 171 11.56 -5.93 1.12
C LEU A 171 10.89 -6.26 -0.22
N ALA A 172 11.19 -5.49 -1.28
CA ALA A 172 10.61 -5.67 -2.60
C ALA A 172 10.89 -7.07 -3.17
N ARG A 173 12.14 -7.53 -3.04
CA ARG A 173 12.55 -8.85 -3.51
C ARG A 173 11.93 -9.97 -2.70
N SER A 174 11.72 -9.76 -1.40
CA SER A 174 11.15 -10.76 -0.49
C SER A 174 9.64 -10.87 -0.61
N PHE A 175 8.94 -9.84 -1.07
CA PHE A 175 7.48 -9.81 -1.13
C PHE A 175 6.90 -10.92 -2.02
N GLY A 176 7.53 -11.19 -3.16
CA GLY A 176 7.17 -12.34 -3.99
C GLY A 176 6.26 -12.03 -5.18
N THR A 177 6.04 -10.74 -5.52
CA THR A 177 5.39 -10.37 -6.78
C THR A 177 6.32 -10.58 -7.97
N GLU A 178 5.74 -10.85 -9.13
CA GLU A 178 6.47 -11.03 -10.38
C GLU A 178 7.01 -9.71 -10.93
N VAL A 179 6.33 -8.60 -10.65
CA VAL A 179 6.69 -7.28 -11.18
C VAL A 179 7.19 -6.37 -10.06
N LEU A 180 8.37 -5.82 -10.26
CA LEU A 180 8.97 -4.77 -9.44
C LEU A 180 9.17 -3.52 -10.29
N LEU A 181 8.61 -2.39 -9.86
CA LEU A 181 8.81 -1.08 -10.48
C LEU A 181 9.75 -0.25 -9.61
N ASP A 182 10.94 0.02 -10.17
CA ASP A 182 11.94 0.85 -9.50
C ASP A 182 11.57 2.33 -9.55
N GLY A 183 11.86 3.04 -8.47
CA GLY A 183 11.76 4.49 -8.41
C GLY A 183 11.57 5.06 -7.01
N LEU A 184 12.04 6.28 -6.83
CA LEU A 184 11.96 7.02 -5.56
C LEU A 184 10.52 7.29 -5.12
N GLY A 185 9.61 7.43 -6.06
CA GLY A 185 8.25 7.91 -5.80
C GLY A 185 8.15 9.44 -5.80
N PRO A 186 6.90 9.97 -5.84
CA PRO A 186 6.65 11.40 -5.81
C PRO A 186 7.15 12.06 -4.52
N ARG A 187 7.47 13.36 -4.59
CA ARG A 187 7.78 14.14 -3.38
C ARG A 187 6.60 14.11 -2.41
N GLY A 188 6.90 13.95 -1.12
CA GLY A 188 5.89 13.85 -0.07
C GLY A 188 5.11 12.54 -0.02
N SER A 189 5.44 11.55 -0.87
CA SER A 189 4.90 10.20 -0.71
C SER A 189 5.54 9.50 0.49
N LEU A 190 4.77 8.63 1.15
CA LEU A 190 5.23 7.89 2.32
C LEU A 190 6.51 7.12 2.02
N ARG A 191 6.54 6.37 0.89
CA ARG A 191 7.70 5.57 0.48
C ARG A 191 8.96 6.40 0.34
N ARG A 192 8.89 7.54 -0.37
CA ARG A 192 10.05 8.41 -0.56
C ARG A 192 10.55 8.98 0.75
N VAL A 193 9.65 9.55 1.54
CA VAL A 193 10.02 10.16 2.83
C VAL A 193 10.55 9.11 3.81
N SER A 194 9.97 7.91 3.86
CA SER A 194 10.50 6.83 4.70
C SER A 194 11.94 6.49 4.36
N ASN A 195 12.27 6.39 3.06
CA ASN A 195 13.65 6.12 2.64
C ASN A 195 14.62 7.26 2.97
N GLU A 196 14.16 8.53 2.91
CA GLU A 196 14.97 9.70 3.34
C GLU A 196 15.30 9.65 4.85
N PHE A 197 14.53 8.88 5.64
CA PHE A 197 14.76 8.64 7.07
C PHE A 197 15.30 7.22 7.36
N GLU A 198 15.90 6.54 6.38
CA GLU A 198 16.51 5.21 6.51
C GLU A 198 15.53 4.10 6.93
N ILE A 199 14.23 4.32 6.74
CA ILE A 199 13.17 3.32 6.94
C ILE A 199 12.95 2.59 5.63
N GLY A 200 13.06 1.26 5.62
CA GLY A 200 12.73 0.45 4.45
C GLY A 200 11.24 0.54 4.15
N CYS A 201 10.86 1.03 2.96
CA CYS A 201 9.46 1.20 2.61
C CYS A 201 9.18 0.75 1.18
N ILE A 202 8.14 -0.07 1.02
CA ILE A 202 7.62 -0.50 -0.28
C ILE A 202 6.14 -0.16 -0.39
N THR A 203 5.67 0.01 -1.63
CA THR A 203 4.26 0.14 -1.95
C THR A 203 3.83 -1.06 -2.78
N PHE A 204 2.85 -1.81 -2.29
CA PHE A 204 2.12 -2.79 -3.09
C PHE A 204 1.00 -2.09 -3.83
N GLU A 205 0.80 -2.44 -5.08
CA GLU A 205 -0.31 -1.99 -5.92
C GLU A 205 -1.00 -3.20 -6.53
N GLY A 206 -2.33 -3.30 -6.42
CA GLY A 206 -3.08 -4.41 -7.01
C GLY A 206 -4.58 -4.16 -7.02
N GLY A 207 -5.26 -4.59 -8.08
CA GLY A 207 -6.70 -4.39 -8.26
C GLY A 207 -7.13 -2.94 -8.46
N GLY A 208 -8.42 -2.67 -8.33
CA GLY A 208 -9.05 -1.37 -8.58
C GLY A 208 -9.59 -0.69 -7.31
N ALA A 209 -9.96 0.60 -7.45
CA ALA A 209 -10.64 1.33 -6.39
C ALA A 209 -12.10 0.87 -6.22
N ASN A 210 -12.64 1.04 -5.01
CA ASN A 210 -14.02 0.70 -4.63
C ASN A 210 -14.40 -0.78 -4.82
N SER A 211 -13.43 -1.65 -5.04
CA SER A 211 -13.62 -3.10 -5.21
C SER A 211 -12.62 -3.88 -4.38
N ILE A 212 -12.97 -5.10 -4.05
CA ILE A 212 -12.09 -6.07 -3.40
C ILE A 212 -11.72 -7.11 -4.47
N ASP A 213 -10.50 -7.01 -4.97
CA ASP A 213 -9.91 -7.98 -5.87
C ASP A 213 -9.31 -9.12 -5.03
N SER A 214 -9.92 -10.30 -5.08
CA SER A 214 -9.55 -11.44 -4.25
C SER A 214 -8.12 -11.93 -4.52
N ASP A 215 -7.69 -11.89 -5.78
CA ASP A 215 -6.34 -12.34 -6.16
C ASP A 215 -5.30 -11.34 -5.67
N ALA A 216 -5.56 -10.03 -5.84
CA ALA A 216 -4.70 -8.99 -5.30
C ALA A 216 -4.62 -9.03 -3.76
N VAL A 217 -5.73 -9.31 -3.06
CA VAL A 217 -5.76 -9.51 -1.60
C VAL A 217 -4.92 -10.71 -1.19
N GLN A 218 -5.04 -11.82 -1.90
CA GLN A 218 -4.26 -13.03 -1.63
C GLN A 218 -2.76 -12.77 -1.84
N ILE A 219 -2.38 -12.16 -2.95
CA ILE A 219 -0.99 -11.80 -3.26
C ILE A 219 -0.43 -10.85 -2.19
N ALA A 220 -1.19 -9.82 -1.78
CA ALA A 220 -0.79 -8.90 -0.73
C ALA A 220 -0.56 -9.61 0.61
N THR A 221 -1.48 -10.51 1.00
CA THR A 221 -1.41 -11.27 2.25
C THR A 221 -0.18 -12.19 2.28
N TYR A 222 0.02 -12.98 1.23
CA TYR A 222 1.20 -13.86 1.14
C TYR A 222 2.50 -13.08 1.02
N GLY A 223 2.47 -11.93 0.32
CA GLY A 223 3.63 -11.05 0.21
C GLY A 223 4.07 -10.48 1.56
N ILE A 224 3.13 -10.09 2.41
CA ILE A 224 3.42 -9.69 3.80
C ILE A 224 4.07 -10.84 4.56
N LEU A 225 3.53 -12.05 4.49
CA LEU A 225 4.11 -13.22 5.17
C LEU A 225 5.53 -13.52 4.67
N ASN A 226 5.77 -13.41 3.37
CA ASN A 226 7.10 -13.59 2.79
C ASN A 226 8.12 -12.59 3.35
N VAL A 227 7.71 -11.31 3.48
CA VAL A 227 8.56 -10.29 4.12
C VAL A 227 8.82 -10.63 5.57
N LEU A 228 7.80 -11.00 6.36
CA LEU A 228 7.98 -11.37 7.76
C LEU A 228 8.91 -12.58 7.94
N ARG A 229 8.82 -13.58 7.04
CA ARG A 229 9.74 -14.75 6.99
C ARG A 229 11.16 -14.33 6.63
N SER A 230 11.32 -13.48 5.63
CA SER A 230 12.63 -12.94 5.22
C SER A 230 13.32 -12.15 6.34
N LEU A 231 12.55 -11.41 7.13
CA LEU A 231 13.01 -10.70 8.31
C LEU A 231 13.19 -11.61 9.55
N ARG A 232 12.92 -12.92 9.41
CA ARG A 232 12.95 -13.91 10.50
C ARG A 232 12.04 -13.53 11.68
N MET A 233 10.98 -12.80 11.41
CA MET A 233 9.97 -12.45 12.43
C MET A 233 9.04 -13.62 12.71
N ILE A 234 8.72 -14.43 11.72
CA ILE A 234 7.92 -15.64 11.82
C ILE A 234 8.67 -16.85 11.22
N PRO A 235 8.35 -18.10 11.61
CA PRO A 235 8.96 -19.29 11.04
C PRO A 235 8.69 -19.45 9.54
N GLY A 236 9.54 -20.22 8.86
CA GLY A 236 9.44 -20.58 7.44
C GLY A 236 10.34 -19.75 6.53
N TYR A 237 10.22 -20.01 5.23
CA TYR A 237 11.01 -19.35 4.18
C TYR A 237 10.08 -18.57 3.24
N PRO A 238 10.53 -17.43 2.69
CA PRO A 238 9.76 -16.73 1.69
C PRO A 238 9.68 -17.56 0.40
N SER A 239 8.53 -17.59 -0.25
CA SER A 239 8.37 -18.15 -1.58
C SER A 239 8.87 -17.15 -2.64
N SER A 240 9.50 -17.67 -3.68
CA SER A 240 9.93 -16.85 -4.82
C SER A 240 8.91 -16.94 -5.96
N PRO A 241 8.69 -15.88 -6.74
CA PRO A 241 7.86 -15.96 -7.93
C PRO A 241 8.54 -16.79 -9.01
N ARG A 242 7.77 -17.30 -9.98
CA ARG A 242 8.29 -18.12 -11.09
C ARG A 242 9.27 -17.34 -11.98
N PHE A 243 8.99 -16.07 -12.19
CA PHE A 243 9.87 -15.14 -12.90
C PHE A 243 9.81 -13.78 -12.19
N ARG A 244 10.72 -12.89 -12.57
CA ARG A 244 10.69 -11.52 -12.05
C ARG A 244 11.01 -10.54 -13.17
N LEU A 245 10.08 -9.64 -13.38
CA LEU A 245 10.24 -8.50 -14.26
C LEU A 245 10.63 -7.28 -13.42
N LEU A 246 11.76 -6.67 -13.79
CA LEU A 246 12.24 -5.46 -13.18
C LEU A 246 12.04 -4.31 -14.15
N ALA A 247 11.07 -3.44 -13.87
CA ALA A 247 10.81 -2.25 -14.66
C ALA A 247 11.53 -1.04 -14.05
N SER A 248 12.28 -0.31 -14.86
CA SER A 248 12.99 0.90 -14.46
C SER A 248 12.15 2.17 -14.59
N GLY A 249 10.93 2.07 -15.13
CA GLY A 249 10.01 3.19 -15.30
C GLY A 249 8.68 2.75 -15.85
N SER A 250 7.75 3.70 -15.92
CA SER A 250 6.44 3.53 -16.57
C SER A 250 6.09 4.78 -17.34
N VAL A 251 5.34 4.62 -18.43
CA VAL A 251 4.81 5.71 -19.24
C VAL A 251 3.30 5.66 -19.24
N TRP A 252 2.67 6.83 -19.27
CA TRP A 252 1.24 6.93 -19.48
C TRP A 252 0.95 6.97 -20.98
N ILE A 253 0.16 6.01 -21.46
CA ILE A 253 -0.44 6.07 -22.78
C ILE A 253 -1.70 6.93 -22.65
N ARG A 254 -1.80 7.98 -23.45
CA ARG A 254 -2.90 8.95 -23.40
C ARG A 254 -3.51 9.14 -24.76
N SER A 255 -4.80 9.39 -24.81
CA SER A 255 -5.49 9.85 -26.02
C SER A 255 -5.45 11.36 -26.11
N ASP A 256 -5.27 11.88 -27.31
CA ASP A 256 -5.45 13.29 -27.66
C ASP A 256 -6.91 13.62 -28.00
N HIS A 257 -7.80 12.60 -28.00
CA HIS A 257 -9.21 12.71 -28.31
C HIS A 257 -10.04 12.38 -27.06
N GLY A 258 -11.11 13.14 -26.84
CA GLY A 258 -12.16 12.83 -25.85
C GLY A 258 -13.13 11.79 -26.38
N GLY A 259 -13.79 11.03 -25.49
CA GLY A 259 -14.80 10.06 -25.85
C GLY A 259 -14.88 8.88 -24.88
N LEU A 260 -15.55 7.82 -25.30
CA LEU A 260 -15.62 6.56 -24.60
C LEU A 260 -14.35 5.74 -24.87
N LEU A 261 -13.59 5.47 -23.83
CA LEU A 261 -12.38 4.63 -23.90
C LEU A 261 -12.76 3.16 -23.77
N ASP A 262 -12.35 2.37 -24.74
CA ASP A 262 -12.38 0.91 -24.69
C ASP A 262 -10.96 0.35 -24.71
N VAL A 263 -10.58 -0.38 -23.65
CA VAL A 263 -9.24 -0.96 -23.49
C VAL A 263 -9.26 -2.38 -24.05
N LEU A 264 -8.54 -2.60 -25.13
CA LEU A 264 -8.52 -3.88 -25.87
C LEU A 264 -7.45 -4.83 -25.33
N ALA A 265 -6.32 -4.31 -24.88
CA ALA A 265 -5.22 -5.13 -24.38
C ALA A 265 -5.45 -5.50 -22.89
N PRO A 266 -5.43 -6.79 -22.52
CA PRO A 266 -5.60 -7.22 -21.13
C PRO A 266 -4.50 -6.68 -20.21
N VAL A 267 -4.86 -6.34 -18.97
CA VAL A 267 -3.88 -5.99 -17.93
C VAL A 267 -2.92 -7.17 -17.71
N GLY A 268 -1.63 -6.87 -17.72
CA GLY A 268 -0.57 -7.89 -17.58
C GLY A 268 -0.09 -8.48 -18.90
N SER A 269 -0.62 -8.06 -20.05
CA SER A 269 -0.10 -8.48 -21.36
C SER A 269 1.20 -7.77 -21.72
N LEU A 270 2.08 -8.50 -22.39
CA LEU A 270 3.21 -7.90 -23.10
C LEU A 270 2.69 -7.30 -24.41
N ILE A 271 2.96 -6.04 -24.63
CA ILE A 271 2.59 -5.30 -25.83
C ILE A 271 3.82 -4.91 -26.61
N GLU A 272 3.72 -4.88 -27.94
CA GLU A 272 4.78 -4.42 -28.82
C GLU A 272 4.63 -2.92 -29.13
N SER A 273 5.71 -2.29 -29.62
CA SER A 273 5.64 -0.91 -30.10
C SER A 273 4.66 -0.80 -31.26
N ASP A 274 3.83 0.23 -31.25
CA ASP A 274 2.78 0.51 -32.26
C ASP A 274 1.57 -0.46 -32.25
N GLU A 275 1.51 -1.37 -31.30
CA GLU A 275 0.32 -2.24 -31.08
C GLU A 275 -0.86 -1.41 -30.60
N VAL A 276 -2.07 -1.69 -31.14
CA VAL A 276 -3.31 -1.06 -30.71
C VAL A 276 -3.70 -1.59 -29.32
N VAL A 277 -3.71 -0.74 -28.33
CA VAL A 277 -4.03 -1.11 -26.95
C VAL A 277 -5.41 -0.67 -26.48
N ALA A 278 -5.99 0.33 -27.14
CA ALA A 278 -7.31 0.84 -26.81
C ALA A 278 -7.89 1.58 -28.02
N THR A 279 -9.21 1.89 -27.95
CA THR A 279 -9.88 2.80 -28.86
C THR A 279 -10.65 3.86 -28.09
N VAL A 280 -10.86 5.02 -28.71
CA VAL A 280 -11.72 6.09 -28.21
C VAL A 280 -12.77 6.43 -29.26
N THR A 281 -14.05 6.38 -28.88
CA THR A 281 -15.19 6.68 -29.73
C THR A 281 -15.92 7.92 -29.25
N ASP A 282 -16.17 8.88 -30.15
CA ASP A 282 -17.02 10.04 -29.88
C ASP A 282 -18.50 9.62 -29.81
N PRO A 283 -19.16 9.68 -28.63
CA PRO A 283 -20.53 9.25 -28.48
C PRO A 283 -21.58 10.19 -29.13
N GLU A 284 -21.22 11.45 -29.37
CA GLU A 284 -22.15 12.44 -29.90
C GLU A 284 -22.25 12.37 -31.41
N HIS A 285 -21.18 12.08 -32.11
CA HIS A 285 -21.10 12.17 -33.54
C HIS A 285 -20.96 10.81 -34.24
N ALA A 286 -20.95 9.70 -33.51
CA ALA A 286 -20.80 8.34 -34.04
C ALA A 286 -19.66 8.22 -35.10
N ARG A 287 -18.58 8.96 -34.88
CA ARG A 287 -17.41 8.95 -35.77
C ARG A 287 -16.64 7.65 -35.62
N GLU A 288 -15.79 7.37 -36.59
CA GLU A 288 -14.86 6.26 -36.49
C GLU A 288 -14.04 6.35 -35.18
N SER A 289 -13.85 5.19 -34.53
CA SER A 289 -13.05 5.09 -33.32
C SER A 289 -11.58 5.42 -33.61
N VAL A 290 -10.97 6.20 -32.74
CA VAL A 290 -9.53 6.52 -32.82
C VAL A 290 -8.75 5.47 -32.07
N GLU A 291 -7.81 4.85 -32.73
CA GLU A 291 -6.91 3.86 -32.13
C GLU A 291 -5.86 4.55 -31.24
N ILE A 292 -5.61 3.95 -30.07
CA ILE A 292 -4.53 4.32 -29.18
C ILE A 292 -3.49 3.22 -29.24
N ARG A 293 -2.27 3.61 -29.61
CA ARG A 293 -1.16 2.68 -29.84
C ARG A 293 -0.09 2.79 -28.75
N ALA A 294 0.57 1.68 -28.51
CA ALA A 294 1.69 1.62 -27.55
C ALA A 294 2.90 2.39 -28.07
N PRO A 295 3.48 3.33 -27.29
CA PRO A 295 4.64 4.09 -27.73
C PRO A 295 5.93 3.26 -27.74
N SER A 296 5.94 2.12 -27.08
CA SER A 296 7.10 1.22 -26.98
C SER A 296 6.64 -0.16 -26.48
N ARG A 297 7.48 -1.16 -26.67
CA ARG A 297 7.29 -2.47 -26.05
C ARG A 297 7.27 -2.36 -24.53
N GLY A 298 6.34 -3.05 -23.88
CA GLY A 298 6.21 -3.03 -22.43
C GLY A 298 5.17 -4.00 -21.89
N LEU A 299 4.98 -3.94 -20.58
CA LEU A 299 3.92 -4.63 -19.87
C LEU A 299 2.79 -3.62 -19.58
N LEU A 300 1.55 -3.95 -19.97
CA LEU A 300 0.40 -3.10 -19.73
C LEU A 300 -0.15 -3.26 -18.32
#